data_663f3f8aef2ecf6a34b81efd4cd4cc9a
#
_entry.id   663f3f8aef2ecf6a34b81efd4cd4cc9a
#
_cell.length_a   1.000
_cell.length_b   1.000
_cell.length_c   1.000
_cell.angle_alpha   90.00
_cell.angle_beta   90.00
_cell.angle_gamma   90.00
#
_symmetry.space_group_name_H-M   'P 1'
#
loop_
_entity.id
_entity.type
_entity.pdbx_description
1 polymer ?
#
loop_
_entity_poly.entity_id
_entity_poly.type
_entity_poly.pdbx_seq_one_letter_code
_entity_poly.pdbx_strand_id
1 'polypeptide(L)'
;LGLWNMRRRLVQNAENMSMNIDYQFLDDNFTVTYPGQSETIPYRELKRAVETEHYFFLYTDVRMAHILPKQDFTWGDPAAFGPFIAEKSGLTVVHQAE
;
A
#
# COMPACT_ATOMS: atom_id res chain seq x y z
N LEU A 1 -3.01 11.95 -10.73
CA LEU A 1 -1.78 11.76 -9.98
C LEU A 1 -2.07 11.79 -8.49
N GLY A 2 -1.62 10.78 -7.75
CA GLY A 2 -1.87 10.69 -6.32
C GLY A 2 -0.88 11.50 -5.49
N LEU A 3 -1.12 11.55 -4.17
CA LEU A 3 -0.19 12.11 -3.19
C LEU A 3 1.04 11.21 -3.06
N TRP A 4 0.82 9.90 -3.13
CA TRP A 4 1.86 8.89 -3.29
C TRP A 4 1.42 7.94 -4.37
N ASN A 5 2.37 7.46 -5.17
CA ASN A 5 2.13 6.44 -6.16
C ASN A 5 3.17 5.34 -5.97
N MET A 6 2.76 4.10 -6.24
CA MET A 6 3.64 2.96 -6.10
C MET A 6 3.32 1.94 -7.18
N ARG A 7 4.34 1.29 -7.72
CA ARG A 7 4.16 0.16 -8.63
C ARG A 7 4.87 -1.05 -8.05
N ARG A 8 4.11 -2.09 -7.77
CA ARG A 8 4.63 -3.34 -7.27
C ARG A 8 4.61 -4.39 -8.38
N ARG A 9 5.73 -5.05 -8.58
CA ARG A 9 5.83 -6.12 -9.55
C ARG A 9 5.74 -7.47 -8.84
N LEU A 10 4.81 -8.31 -9.29
CA LEU A 10 4.66 -9.67 -8.80
C LEU A 10 5.09 -10.65 -9.88
N VAL A 11 5.97 -11.57 -9.51
CA VAL A 11 6.33 -12.71 -10.36
C VAL A 11 5.48 -13.88 -9.89
N GLN A 12 4.65 -14.42 -10.78
CA GLN A 12 3.59 -15.34 -10.37
C GLN A 12 3.93 -16.82 -10.50
N ASN A 13 4.89 -17.19 -11.33
CA ASN A 13 5.14 -18.63 -11.54
C ASN A 13 6.50 -18.87 -12.15
N ALA A 14 6.81 -20.17 -12.33
CA ALA A 14 8.08 -20.63 -12.89
C ALA A 14 8.31 -20.21 -14.35
N GLU A 15 7.30 -19.74 -15.03
CA GLU A 15 7.40 -19.26 -16.40
C GLU A 15 7.78 -17.80 -16.48
N ASN A 16 8.11 -17.18 -15.35
CA ASN A 16 8.49 -15.77 -15.26
C ASN A 16 7.38 -14.81 -15.68
N MET A 17 6.15 -15.23 -15.59
CA MET A 17 5.02 -14.33 -15.80
C MET A 17 4.96 -13.35 -14.64
N SER A 18 4.85 -12.09 -14.98
CA SER A 18 4.78 -11.03 -13.96
C SER A 18 3.61 -10.11 -14.26
N MET A 19 3.12 -9.47 -13.21
CA MET A 19 2.14 -8.41 -13.35
C MET A 19 2.54 -7.25 -12.47
N ASN A 20 2.10 -6.06 -12.86
CA ASN A 20 2.28 -4.87 -12.06
C ASN A 20 0.99 -4.57 -11.33
N ILE A 21 1.11 -4.23 -10.06
CA ILE A 21 0.01 -3.72 -9.26
C ILE A 21 0.32 -2.27 -8.99
N ASP A 22 -0.54 -1.37 -9.46
CA ASP A 22 -0.34 0.06 -9.31
C ASP A 22 -1.20 0.58 -8.17
N TYR A 23 -0.58 1.33 -7.28
CA TYR A 23 -1.25 1.99 -6.17
C TYR A 23 -1.21 3.49 -6.39
N GLN A 24 -2.35 4.13 -6.16
CA GLN A 24 -2.44 5.57 -6.16
C GLN A 24 -3.13 6.00 -4.86
N PHE A 25 -2.39 6.73 -4.02
CA PHE A 25 -2.89 7.15 -2.71
C PHE A 25 -3.41 8.58 -2.83
N LEU A 26 -4.71 8.73 -2.66
CA LEU A 26 -5.41 10.00 -2.80
C LEU A 26 -5.75 10.57 -1.41
N ASP A 27 -6.54 11.63 -1.36
CA ASP A 27 -6.82 12.30 -0.08
C ASP A 27 -7.66 11.45 0.88
N ASP A 28 -8.70 10.78 0.37
CA ASP A 28 -9.64 10.04 1.23
C ASP A 28 -9.62 8.52 1.00
N ASN A 29 -8.94 8.08 -0.05
CA ASN A 29 -8.92 6.67 -0.42
C ASN A 29 -7.69 6.36 -1.23
N PHE A 30 -7.44 5.07 -1.46
CA PHE A 30 -6.41 4.67 -2.40
C PHE A 30 -7.00 3.69 -3.41
N THR A 31 -6.43 3.72 -4.61
CA THR A 31 -6.83 2.87 -5.71
C THR A 31 -5.77 1.83 -5.96
N VAL A 32 -6.20 0.58 -6.13
CA VAL A 32 -5.31 -0.53 -6.47
C VAL A 32 -5.73 -1.01 -7.86
N THR A 33 -4.80 -0.95 -8.79
CA THR A 33 -5.06 -1.33 -10.17
C THR A 33 -4.28 -2.58 -10.52
N TYR A 34 -5.02 -3.63 -10.83
CA TYR A 34 -4.50 -4.91 -11.33
C TYR A 34 -4.70 -4.96 -12.84
N PRO A 35 -4.05 -5.88 -13.54
CA PRO A 35 -4.40 -6.10 -14.94
C PRO A 35 -5.87 -6.48 -15.08
N GLY A 36 -6.62 -5.66 -15.81
CA GLY A 36 -8.03 -5.91 -16.08
C GLY A 36 -9.02 -5.47 -15.03
N GLN A 37 -8.57 -4.97 -13.88
CA GLN A 37 -9.51 -4.51 -12.85
C GLN A 37 -8.84 -3.52 -11.90
N SER A 38 -9.67 -2.76 -11.21
CA SER A 38 -9.19 -1.88 -10.16
C SER A 38 -10.21 -1.83 -9.03
N GLU A 39 -9.74 -1.44 -7.83
CA GLU A 39 -10.63 -1.22 -6.70
C GLU A 39 -10.19 0.03 -5.95
N THR A 40 -11.15 0.66 -5.27
CA THR A 40 -10.92 1.85 -4.48
C THR A 40 -11.24 1.54 -3.03
N ILE A 41 -10.30 1.81 -2.13
CA ILE A 41 -10.41 1.47 -0.72
C ILE A 41 -10.32 2.76 0.10
N PRO A 42 -11.38 3.14 0.81
CA PRO A 42 -11.30 4.25 1.75
C PRO A 42 -10.37 3.92 2.91
N TYR A 43 -9.57 4.88 3.34
CA TYR A 43 -8.61 4.64 4.44
C TYR A 43 -9.31 4.22 5.73
N ARG A 44 -10.53 4.69 5.96
CA ARG A 44 -11.28 4.34 7.17
C ARG A 44 -11.65 2.86 7.23
N GLU A 45 -11.56 2.15 6.10
CA GLU A 45 -11.83 0.71 6.07
C GLU A 45 -10.63 -0.14 6.43
N LEU A 46 -9.46 0.47 6.59
CA LEU A 46 -8.29 -0.26 7.03
C LEU A 46 -8.48 -0.76 8.45
N LYS A 47 -8.05 -1.98 8.71
CA LYS A 47 -8.17 -2.62 10.02
C LYS A 47 -6.89 -2.53 10.83
N ARG A 48 -5.77 -2.44 10.18
CA ARG A 48 -4.46 -2.39 10.83
C ARG A 48 -3.45 -1.80 9.87
N ALA A 49 -2.48 -1.08 10.39
CA ALA A 49 -1.36 -0.56 9.61
C ALA A 49 -0.07 -0.82 10.36
N VAL A 50 0.91 -1.36 9.66
CA VAL A 50 2.21 -1.70 10.23
C VAL A 50 3.30 -1.10 9.34
N GLU A 51 4.32 -0.56 9.97
CA GLU A 51 5.51 -0.09 9.25
C GLU A 51 6.73 -0.83 9.77
N THR A 52 7.54 -1.33 8.85
CA THR A 52 8.86 -1.88 9.17
C THR A 52 9.92 -0.99 8.50
N GLU A 53 11.18 -1.37 8.61
CA GLU A 53 12.25 -0.60 7.98
C GLU A 53 12.03 -0.42 6.49
N HIS A 54 11.59 -1.48 5.79
CA HIS A 54 11.52 -1.49 4.32
C HIS A 54 10.11 -1.59 3.76
N TYR A 55 9.09 -1.78 4.61
CA TYR A 55 7.73 -2.06 4.15
C TYR A 55 6.67 -1.29 4.92
N PHE A 56 5.51 -1.10 4.26
CA PHE A 56 4.25 -0.83 4.92
C PHE A 56 3.31 -2.00 4.65
N PHE A 57 2.50 -2.36 5.65
CA PHE A 57 1.47 -3.37 5.51
C PHE A 57 0.14 -2.73 5.89
N LEU A 58 -0.78 -2.67 4.93
CA LEU A 58 -2.11 -2.11 5.16
C LEU A 58 -3.12 -3.24 5.12
N TYR A 59 -3.71 -3.56 6.27
CA TYR A 59 -4.64 -4.67 6.39
C TYR A 59 -6.07 -4.20 6.16
N THR A 60 -6.73 -4.83 5.19
CA THR A 60 -8.17 -4.61 4.95
C THR A 60 -9.01 -5.65 5.67
N ASP A 61 -8.37 -6.67 6.21
CA ASP A 61 -8.97 -7.81 6.89
C ASP A 61 -7.89 -8.36 7.83
N VAL A 62 -8.25 -9.26 8.75
CA VAL A 62 -7.28 -9.85 9.68
C VAL A 62 -6.19 -10.67 8.98
N ARG A 63 -6.45 -11.15 7.76
CA ARG A 63 -5.52 -11.99 7.01
C ARG A 63 -5.00 -11.37 5.73
N MET A 64 -5.62 -10.29 5.27
CA MET A 64 -5.31 -9.71 3.97
C MET A 64 -4.62 -8.38 4.15
N ALA A 65 -3.40 -8.30 3.67
CA ALA A 65 -2.63 -7.06 3.72
C ALA A 65 -2.15 -6.66 2.33
N HIS A 66 -2.17 -5.36 2.08
CA HIS A 66 -1.45 -4.79 0.97
C HIS A 66 -0.02 -4.56 1.42
N ILE A 67 0.92 -5.18 0.73
CA ILE A 67 2.34 -5.10 1.06
C ILE A 67 2.96 -4.04 0.17
N LEU A 68 3.50 -3.00 0.79
CA LEU A 68 4.03 -1.84 0.08
C LEU A 68 5.52 -1.71 0.38
N PRO A 69 6.39 -2.24 -0.50
CA PRO A 69 7.83 -2.03 -0.35
C PRO A 69 8.15 -0.54 -0.52
N LYS A 70 8.88 0.04 0.42
CA LYS A 70 9.18 1.47 0.38
C LYS A 70 9.98 1.86 -0.86
N GLN A 71 10.82 0.95 -1.34
CA GLN A 71 11.63 1.20 -2.55
C GLN A 71 10.80 1.26 -3.83
N ASP A 72 9.56 0.77 -3.80
CA ASP A 72 8.70 0.72 -4.98
C ASP A 72 7.83 1.97 -5.14
N PHE A 73 7.94 2.93 -4.22
CA PHE A 73 7.24 4.21 -4.36
C PHE A 73 7.86 4.98 -5.53
N THR A 74 7.00 5.37 -6.47
CA THR A 74 7.42 6.10 -7.67
C THR A 74 7.18 7.60 -7.53
N TRP A 75 6.38 8.01 -6.56
CA TRP A 75 6.08 9.41 -6.28
C TRP A 75 5.71 9.56 -4.81
N GLY A 76 6.15 10.64 -4.20
CA GLY A 76 5.89 10.93 -2.81
C GLY A 76 6.95 10.33 -1.89
N ASP A 77 7.19 11.01 -0.76
CA ASP A 77 8.19 10.58 0.21
C ASP A 77 7.61 9.50 1.12
N PRO A 78 8.17 8.28 1.13
CA PRO A 78 7.68 7.23 2.02
C PRO A 78 7.74 7.60 3.50
N ALA A 79 8.66 8.49 3.90
CA ALA A 79 8.79 8.89 5.30
C ALA A 79 7.54 9.65 5.80
N ALA A 80 6.81 10.30 4.91
CA ALA A 80 5.59 11.02 5.27
C ALA A 80 4.33 10.15 5.15
N PHE A 81 4.45 8.95 4.61
CA PHE A 81 3.29 8.10 4.32
C PHE A 81 2.65 7.54 5.60
N GLY A 82 3.47 7.07 6.54
CA GLY A 82 2.95 6.51 7.80
C GLY A 82 2.08 7.49 8.58
N PRO A 83 2.57 8.71 8.86
CA PRO A 83 1.74 9.72 9.52
C PRO A 83 0.46 10.05 8.76
N PHE A 84 0.50 10.08 7.44
CA PHE A 84 -0.68 10.31 6.61
C PHE A 84 -1.72 9.18 6.80
N ILE A 85 -1.28 7.93 6.75
CA ILE A 85 -2.16 6.78 6.94
C ILE A 85 -2.78 6.80 8.34
N ALA A 86 -1.99 7.13 9.37
CA ALA A 86 -2.51 7.22 10.74
C ALA A 86 -3.62 8.25 10.83
N GLU A 87 -3.43 9.42 10.22
CA GLU A 87 -4.43 10.49 10.24
C GLU A 87 -5.69 10.08 9.49
N LYS A 88 -5.55 9.54 8.29
CA LYS A 88 -6.70 9.25 7.43
C LYS A 88 -7.49 8.03 7.87
N SER A 89 -6.84 7.04 8.42
CA SER A 89 -7.50 5.80 8.87
C SER A 89 -8.00 5.87 10.31
N GLY A 90 -7.43 6.76 11.11
CA GLY A 90 -7.68 6.80 12.55
C GLY A 90 -6.93 5.71 13.32
N LEU A 91 -6.09 4.94 12.65
CA LEU A 91 -5.31 3.88 13.28
C LEU A 91 -3.96 4.40 13.76
N THR A 92 -3.41 3.71 14.76
CA THR A 92 -2.01 3.89 15.11
C THR A 92 -1.20 2.98 14.20
N VAL A 93 -0.23 3.55 13.48
CA VAL A 93 0.69 2.75 12.69
C VAL A 93 1.68 2.08 13.63
N VAL A 94 1.67 0.76 13.66
CA VAL A 94 2.54 -0.03 14.53
C VAL A 94 3.91 -0.17 13.86
N HIS A 95 4.96 0.22 14.57
CA HIS A 95 6.33 0.07 14.06
C HIS A 95 6.88 -1.27 14.56
N GLN A 96 7.34 -2.09 13.62
CA GLN A 96 7.81 -3.44 13.92
C GLN A 96 9.21 -3.67 13.35
N ALA A 97 10.03 -4.43 14.05
CA ALA A 97 11.31 -4.87 13.52
C ALA A 97 11.09 -5.93 12.43
N GLU A 98 11.94 -5.91 11.44
CA GLU A 98 11.90 -6.92 10.37
C GLU A 98 12.55 -8.23 10.79
#